data_b1aeb2e2c1483efdf9f1f70bcca250eb
#
_entry.id   b1aeb2e2c1483efdf9f1f70bcca250eb
#
_cell.length_a   1.000
_cell.length_b   1.000
_cell.length_c   1.000
_cell.angle_alpha   90.00
_cell.angle_beta   90.00
_cell.angle_gamma   90.00
#
_symmetry.space_group_name_H-M   'P 1'
#
loop_
_entity.id
_entity.type
_entity.pdbx_description
1 polymer ?
#
loop_
_entity_poly.entity_id
_entity_poly.type
_entity_poly.pdbx_seq_one_letter_code
_entity_poly.pdbx_strand_id
1 'polypeptide(L)'
;RTEGLARERAGGRALEALVHIANGARTTTEIGNRIGRAALSAALQLLVERDLATRNGTCWVITDPILRCWLSTIFTTQRSDPHVNSPTLRDRFERHIRALWTQWMQANARSFADQVVGLFQQFSDETVSLDSKTGRLPKFDTVRTQSPNTAVEGTYLVALGQGKRWCATVQEQPIDEQTIARFETFCRTQAPKPSRKIVISNAPLDQHAKLVAKAANMWVWEPNDLHLLMGLYGQV
;
A
#
# COMPACT_ATOMS: atom_id res chain seq x y z
N ARG A 1 1.52 -24.74 -33.84
CA ARG A 1 0.60 -23.60 -34.15
C ARG A 1 -0.28 -23.21 -32.97
N THR A 2 -0.80 -24.16 -32.18
CA THR A 2 -1.64 -23.88 -30.99
C THR A 2 -0.91 -23.16 -29.85
N GLU A 3 0.35 -23.46 -29.60
CA GLU A 3 1.17 -22.81 -28.56
C GLU A 3 1.50 -21.33 -28.89
N GLY A 4 1.73 -20.99 -30.15
CA GLY A 4 1.96 -19.62 -30.59
C GLY A 4 0.72 -18.73 -30.38
N LEU A 5 -0.46 -19.21 -30.75
CA LEU A 5 -1.73 -18.50 -30.52
C LEU A 5 -2.10 -18.37 -29.05
N ALA A 6 -1.75 -19.36 -28.23
CA ALA A 6 -1.93 -19.29 -26.78
C ALA A 6 -1.00 -18.24 -26.13
N ARG A 7 0.25 -18.14 -26.60
CA ARG A 7 1.22 -17.13 -26.17
C ARG A 7 0.83 -15.72 -26.59
N GLU A 8 0.35 -15.53 -27.80
CA GLU A 8 -0.18 -14.21 -28.27
C GLU A 8 -1.40 -13.77 -27.47
N ARG A 9 -2.34 -14.68 -27.22
CA ARG A 9 -3.53 -14.38 -26.38
C ARG A 9 -3.14 -14.09 -24.94
N ALA A 10 -2.17 -14.81 -24.38
CA ALA A 10 -1.64 -14.54 -23.04
C ALA A 10 -0.93 -13.19 -23.00
N GLY A 11 -0.17 -12.81 -24.04
CA GLY A 11 0.47 -11.49 -24.15
C GLY A 11 -0.53 -10.33 -24.18
N GLY A 12 -1.59 -10.43 -24.94
CA GLY A 12 -2.66 -9.43 -24.98
C GLY A 12 -3.36 -9.26 -23.62
N ARG A 13 -3.67 -10.38 -22.95
CA ARG A 13 -4.26 -10.32 -21.59
C ARG A 13 -3.28 -9.85 -20.52
N ALA A 14 -1.99 -10.17 -20.65
CA ALA A 14 -0.96 -9.64 -19.76
C ALA A 14 -0.88 -8.11 -19.85
N LEU A 15 -0.93 -7.55 -21.05
CA LEU A 15 -0.98 -6.11 -21.25
C LEU A 15 -2.25 -5.49 -20.65
N GLU A 16 -3.41 -6.12 -20.84
CA GLU A 16 -4.66 -5.67 -20.22
C GLU A 16 -4.59 -5.71 -18.69
N ALA A 17 -4.05 -6.80 -18.10
CA ALA A 17 -3.84 -6.91 -16.67
C ALA A 17 -2.89 -5.79 -16.17
N LEU A 18 -1.79 -5.54 -16.88
CA LEU A 18 -0.83 -4.52 -16.54
C LEU A 18 -1.46 -3.11 -16.55
N VAL A 19 -2.29 -2.80 -17.55
CA VAL A 19 -3.04 -1.54 -17.62
C VAL A 19 -4.01 -1.41 -16.44
N HIS A 20 -4.70 -2.49 -16.05
CA HIS A 20 -5.60 -2.43 -14.91
C HIS A 20 -4.86 -2.26 -13.58
N ILE A 21 -3.69 -2.89 -13.41
CA ILE A 21 -2.82 -2.66 -12.25
C ILE A 21 -2.34 -1.20 -12.23
N ALA A 22 -1.92 -0.65 -13.38
CA ALA A 22 -1.52 0.75 -13.49
C ALA A 22 -2.64 1.72 -13.08
N ASN A 23 -3.88 1.37 -13.37
CA ASN A 23 -5.08 2.14 -13.01
C ASN A 23 -5.69 1.75 -11.65
N GLY A 24 -4.91 1.13 -10.76
CA GLY A 24 -5.25 0.94 -9.36
C GLY A 24 -5.92 -0.39 -8.98
N ALA A 25 -6.08 -1.36 -9.92
CA ALA A 25 -6.48 -2.71 -9.55
C ALA A 25 -5.31 -3.39 -8.84
N ARG A 26 -5.54 -3.90 -7.62
CA ARG A 26 -4.47 -4.46 -6.78
C ARG A 26 -4.56 -5.97 -6.62
N THR A 27 -5.76 -6.52 -6.60
CA THR A 27 -5.95 -7.95 -6.32
C THR A 27 -6.25 -8.75 -7.58
N THR A 28 -5.91 -10.05 -7.55
CA THR A 28 -6.25 -10.98 -8.64
C THR A 28 -7.75 -10.97 -8.94
N THR A 29 -8.59 -10.80 -7.91
CA THR A 29 -10.05 -10.74 -8.09
C THR A 29 -10.46 -9.47 -8.82
N GLU A 30 -9.93 -8.31 -8.47
CA GLU A 30 -10.22 -7.04 -9.14
C GLU A 30 -9.79 -7.07 -10.61
N ILE A 31 -8.58 -7.57 -10.88
CA ILE A 31 -8.05 -7.71 -12.24
C ILE A 31 -8.94 -8.69 -13.03
N GLY A 32 -9.27 -9.85 -12.44
CA GLY A 32 -10.08 -10.87 -13.07
C GLY A 32 -11.52 -10.44 -13.39
N ASN A 33 -12.10 -9.59 -12.55
CA ASN A 33 -13.43 -9.02 -12.80
C ASN A 33 -13.44 -8.08 -14.03
N ARG A 34 -12.31 -7.47 -14.37
CA ARG A 34 -12.18 -6.54 -15.50
C ARG A 34 -11.83 -7.23 -16.82
N ILE A 35 -10.96 -8.24 -16.79
CA ILE A 35 -10.46 -8.91 -18.02
C ILE A 35 -10.97 -10.34 -18.21
N GLY A 36 -11.74 -10.85 -17.24
CA GLY A 36 -12.21 -12.24 -17.22
C GLY A 36 -11.19 -13.19 -16.58
N ARG A 37 -11.70 -14.29 -16.02
CA ARG A 37 -10.88 -15.26 -15.27
C ARG A 37 -10.10 -16.23 -16.16
N ALA A 38 -10.56 -16.44 -17.40
CA ALA A 38 -9.87 -17.34 -18.32
C ALA A 38 -8.49 -16.80 -18.68
N ALA A 39 -7.46 -17.64 -18.53
CA ALA A 39 -6.05 -17.32 -18.78
C ALA A 39 -5.45 -16.16 -17.91
N LEU A 40 -6.16 -15.69 -16.87
CA LEU A 40 -5.65 -14.65 -15.96
C LEU A 40 -4.37 -15.10 -15.28
N SER A 41 -4.32 -16.34 -14.77
CA SER A 41 -3.15 -16.90 -14.09
C SER A 41 -1.92 -16.88 -14.99
N ALA A 42 -2.04 -17.34 -16.24
CA ALA A 42 -0.96 -17.34 -17.22
C ALA A 42 -0.51 -15.91 -17.59
N ALA A 43 -1.48 -14.96 -17.70
CA ALA A 43 -1.18 -13.57 -17.97
C ALA A 43 -0.37 -12.94 -16.82
N LEU A 44 -0.79 -13.14 -15.57
CA LEU A 44 -0.09 -12.62 -14.39
C LEU A 44 1.28 -13.27 -14.20
N GLN A 45 1.41 -14.57 -14.46
CA GLN A 45 2.70 -15.27 -14.45
C GLN A 45 3.66 -14.69 -15.50
N LEU A 46 3.18 -14.40 -16.70
CA LEU A 46 3.99 -13.77 -17.75
C LEU A 46 4.48 -12.39 -17.34
N LEU A 47 3.70 -11.61 -16.56
CA LEU A 47 4.13 -10.31 -16.03
C LEU A 47 5.28 -10.46 -15.04
N VAL A 48 5.23 -11.49 -14.18
CA VAL A 48 6.32 -11.80 -13.23
C VAL A 48 7.57 -12.28 -13.97
N GLU A 49 7.43 -13.20 -14.93
CA GLU A 49 8.55 -13.71 -15.73
C GLU A 49 9.29 -12.62 -16.52
N ARG A 50 8.60 -11.51 -16.81
CA ARG A 50 9.18 -10.35 -17.53
C ARG A 50 9.54 -9.19 -16.60
N ASP A 51 9.53 -9.38 -15.30
CA ASP A 51 9.79 -8.35 -14.28
C ASP A 51 8.95 -7.07 -14.42
N LEU A 52 7.77 -7.16 -15.05
CA LEU A 52 6.87 -6.02 -15.25
C LEU A 52 5.97 -5.77 -14.03
N ALA A 53 5.65 -6.82 -13.31
CA ALA A 53 4.87 -6.74 -12.08
C ALA A 53 5.34 -7.77 -11.07
N THR A 54 5.22 -7.43 -9.79
CA THR A 54 5.50 -8.32 -8.66
C THR A 54 4.25 -8.54 -7.83
N ARG A 55 4.26 -9.64 -7.07
CA ARG A 55 3.18 -9.97 -6.15
C ARG A 55 3.66 -9.89 -4.71
N ASN A 56 2.96 -9.10 -3.89
CA ASN A 56 3.16 -9.10 -2.45
C ASN A 56 1.85 -9.52 -1.76
N GLY A 57 1.83 -10.70 -1.16
CA GLY A 57 0.62 -11.29 -0.60
C GLY A 57 -0.48 -11.45 -1.65
N THR A 58 -1.59 -10.71 -1.52
CA THR A 58 -2.68 -10.67 -2.51
C THR A 58 -2.55 -9.50 -3.49
N CYS A 59 -1.61 -8.58 -3.26
CA CYS A 59 -1.46 -7.36 -4.04
C CYS A 59 -0.50 -7.54 -5.22
N TRP A 60 -0.85 -6.94 -6.35
CA TRP A 60 -0.04 -6.83 -7.56
C TRP A 60 0.46 -5.40 -7.73
N VAL A 61 1.73 -5.24 -8.03
CA VAL A 61 2.40 -3.95 -8.18
C VAL A 61 3.25 -3.96 -9.44
N ILE A 62 3.21 -2.86 -10.20
CA ILE A 62 4.14 -2.65 -11.32
C ILE A 62 5.48 -2.24 -10.74
N THR A 63 6.53 -2.94 -11.13
CA THR A 63 7.89 -2.78 -10.61
C THR A 63 8.48 -1.41 -10.97
N ASP A 64 8.19 -0.93 -12.18
CA ASP A 64 8.68 0.36 -12.68
C ASP A 64 7.60 1.45 -12.56
N PRO A 65 7.82 2.50 -11.73
CA PRO A 65 6.87 3.60 -11.57
C PRO A 65 6.70 4.43 -12.83
N ILE A 66 7.71 4.53 -13.70
CA ILE A 66 7.63 5.27 -14.97
C ILE A 66 6.72 4.50 -15.94
N LEU A 67 6.89 3.18 -16.02
CA LEU A 67 6.01 2.31 -16.79
C LEU A 67 4.57 2.42 -16.29
N ARG A 68 4.34 2.40 -14.97
CA ARG A 68 3.02 2.58 -14.37
C ARG A 68 2.38 3.90 -14.80
N CYS A 69 3.13 5.00 -14.72
CA CYS A 69 2.68 6.33 -15.12
C CYS A 69 2.35 6.36 -16.62
N TRP A 70 3.21 5.81 -17.47
CA TRP A 70 3.00 5.75 -18.92
C TRP A 70 1.75 4.95 -19.28
N LEU A 71 1.55 3.79 -18.68
CA LEU A 71 0.38 2.94 -18.93
C LEU A 71 -0.93 3.62 -18.52
N SER A 72 -0.95 4.27 -17.35
CA SER A 72 -2.15 4.94 -16.84
C SER A 72 -2.54 6.19 -17.63
N THR A 73 -1.59 6.83 -18.33
CA THR A 73 -1.81 8.08 -19.06
C THR A 73 -1.77 7.91 -20.57
N ILE A 74 -0.61 7.60 -21.11
CA ILE A 74 -0.39 7.58 -22.56
C ILE A 74 -1.10 6.41 -23.20
N PHE A 75 -0.81 5.21 -22.73
CA PHE A 75 -1.37 3.99 -23.33
C PHE A 75 -2.90 3.95 -23.23
N THR A 76 -3.45 4.34 -22.09
CA THR A 76 -4.91 4.41 -21.90
C THR A 76 -5.55 5.44 -22.82
N THR A 77 -4.89 6.60 -23.01
CA THR A 77 -5.38 7.65 -23.91
C THR A 77 -5.34 7.20 -25.38
N GLN A 78 -4.23 6.62 -25.84
CA GLN A 78 -4.09 6.12 -27.21
C GLN A 78 -5.11 5.02 -27.53
N ARG A 79 -5.41 4.17 -26.55
CA ARG A 79 -6.43 3.11 -26.71
C ARG A 79 -7.85 3.68 -26.82
N SER A 80 -8.12 4.78 -26.13
CA SER A 80 -9.44 5.46 -26.16
C SER A 80 -9.62 6.35 -27.38
N ASP A 81 -8.53 6.94 -27.86
CA ASP A 81 -8.50 7.83 -29.04
C ASP A 81 -7.22 7.55 -29.86
N PRO A 82 -7.32 6.62 -30.84
CA PRO A 82 -6.19 6.26 -31.71
C PRO A 82 -5.67 7.43 -32.57
N HIS A 83 -6.46 8.49 -32.75
CA HIS A 83 -6.12 9.64 -33.59
C HIS A 83 -5.49 10.79 -32.81
N VAL A 84 -5.28 10.62 -31.51
CA VAL A 84 -4.61 11.62 -30.68
C VAL A 84 -3.17 11.83 -31.19
N ASN A 85 -2.81 13.08 -31.44
CA ASN A 85 -1.48 13.42 -31.94
C ASN A 85 -0.40 13.38 -30.82
N SER A 86 0.86 13.19 -31.23
CA SER A 86 1.99 13.09 -30.30
C SER A 86 2.17 14.32 -29.39
N PRO A 87 2.02 15.57 -29.85
CA PRO A 87 2.10 16.73 -28.95
C PRO A 87 1.08 16.70 -27.83
N THR A 88 -0.20 16.37 -28.12
CA THR A 88 -1.25 16.28 -27.11
C THR A 88 -0.97 15.17 -26.09
N LEU A 89 -0.40 14.05 -26.51
CA LEU A 89 0.01 12.97 -25.60
C LEU A 89 1.13 13.42 -24.67
N ARG A 90 2.13 14.12 -25.22
CA ARG A 90 3.23 14.69 -24.45
C ARG A 90 2.73 15.68 -23.40
N ASP A 91 1.86 16.62 -23.79
CA ASP A 91 1.30 17.61 -22.87
C ASP A 91 0.45 16.96 -21.74
N ARG A 92 -0.27 15.87 -22.06
CA ARG A 92 -1.01 15.10 -21.05
C ARG A 92 -0.07 14.40 -20.07
N PHE A 93 0.99 13.79 -20.58
CA PHE A 93 1.99 13.14 -19.76
C PHE A 93 2.71 14.12 -18.83
N GLU A 94 3.16 15.26 -19.37
CA GLU A 94 3.81 16.31 -18.57
C GLU A 94 2.89 16.84 -17.48
N ARG A 95 1.61 17.10 -17.80
CA ARG A 95 0.63 17.54 -16.79
C ARG A 95 0.41 16.47 -15.70
N HIS A 96 0.36 15.20 -16.09
CA HIS A 96 0.20 14.11 -15.14
C HIS A 96 1.42 13.98 -14.21
N ILE A 97 2.63 14.03 -14.76
CA ILE A 97 3.87 14.01 -13.96
C ILE A 97 3.91 15.20 -12.99
N ARG A 98 3.55 16.41 -13.45
CA ARG A 98 3.49 17.60 -12.58
C ARG A 98 2.45 17.42 -11.46
N ALA A 99 1.30 16.85 -11.77
CA ALA A 99 0.27 16.56 -10.78
C ALA A 99 0.75 15.53 -9.73
N LEU A 100 1.41 14.45 -10.18
CA LEU A 100 2.02 13.46 -9.28
C LEU A 100 3.10 14.09 -8.40
N TRP A 101 3.96 14.94 -8.97
CA TRP A 101 4.97 15.67 -8.21
C TRP A 101 4.35 16.57 -7.15
N THR A 102 3.30 17.31 -7.50
CA THR A 102 2.58 18.17 -6.56
C THR A 102 1.94 17.35 -5.44
N GLN A 103 1.31 16.22 -5.78
CA GLN A 103 0.73 15.30 -4.79
C GLN A 103 1.80 14.73 -3.86
N TRP A 104 2.94 14.33 -4.40
CA TRP A 104 4.07 13.84 -3.62
C TRP A 104 4.62 14.91 -2.66
N MET A 105 4.82 16.15 -3.14
CA MET A 105 5.24 17.27 -2.30
C MET A 105 4.24 17.55 -1.17
N GLN A 106 2.94 17.51 -1.47
CA GLN A 106 1.90 17.70 -0.47
C GLN A 106 1.83 16.54 0.53
N ALA A 107 2.03 15.31 0.07
CA ALA A 107 2.08 14.14 0.94
C ALA A 107 3.27 14.23 1.91
N ASN A 108 4.45 14.60 1.42
CA ASN A 108 5.65 14.76 2.25
C ASN A 108 5.60 15.99 3.19
N ALA A 109 4.77 16.98 2.89
CA ALA A 109 4.53 18.12 3.78
C ALA A 109 3.61 17.78 4.96
N ARG A 110 2.92 16.64 4.94
CA ARG A 110 2.08 16.17 6.04
C ARG A 110 2.96 15.61 7.17
N SER A 111 2.44 15.67 8.39
CA SER A 111 3.10 14.98 9.50
C SER A 111 3.17 13.47 9.23
N PHE A 112 4.16 12.81 9.80
CA PHE A 112 4.28 11.35 9.68
C PHE A 112 3.00 10.62 10.16
N ALA A 113 2.40 11.12 11.23
CA ALA A 113 1.14 10.59 11.73
C ALA A 113 0.00 10.70 10.71
N ASP A 114 -0.11 11.84 10.00
CA ASP A 114 -1.12 12.04 8.96
C ASP A 114 -0.88 11.15 7.74
N GLN A 115 0.37 10.90 7.38
CA GLN A 115 0.73 9.95 6.30
C GLN A 115 0.27 8.53 6.69
N VAL A 116 0.52 8.11 7.92
CA VAL A 116 0.06 6.81 8.42
C VAL A 116 -1.47 6.73 8.48
N VAL A 117 -2.15 7.79 8.89
CA VAL A 117 -3.62 7.86 8.84
C VAL A 117 -4.13 7.65 7.41
N GLY A 118 -3.55 8.37 6.45
CA GLY A 118 -3.88 8.22 5.03
C GLY A 118 -3.64 6.80 4.52
N LEU A 119 -2.57 6.14 4.97
CA LEU A 119 -2.28 4.75 4.64
C LEU A 119 -3.38 3.80 5.17
N PHE A 120 -3.77 3.92 6.44
CA PHE A 120 -4.82 3.10 7.05
C PHE A 120 -6.18 3.27 6.36
N GLN A 121 -6.49 4.47 5.89
CA GLN A 121 -7.75 4.75 5.16
C GLN A 121 -7.84 4.04 3.80
N GLN A 122 -6.71 3.63 3.24
CA GLN A 122 -6.66 2.97 1.92
C GLN A 122 -6.71 1.44 1.99
N PHE A 123 -6.62 0.84 3.18
CA PHE A 123 -6.73 -0.60 3.32
C PHE A 123 -8.10 -1.08 2.87
N SER A 124 -8.14 -2.14 2.09
CA SER A 124 -9.36 -2.70 1.50
C SER A 124 -9.45 -4.22 1.63
N ASP A 125 -8.90 -4.73 2.74
CA ASP A 125 -8.98 -6.15 3.14
C ASP A 125 -7.97 -7.06 2.40
N GLU A 126 -6.84 -6.52 2.01
CA GLU A 126 -5.77 -7.27 1.38
C GLU A 126 -4.88 -7.99 2.42
N THR A 127 -4.18 -9.02 1.95
CA THR A 127 -3.10 -9.64 2.68
C THR A 127 -1.77 -9.16 2.13
N VAL A 128 -0.87 -8.69 3.00
CA VAL A 128 0.48 -8.23 2.64
C VAL A 128 1.52 -9.02 3.41
N SER A 129 2.68 -9.20 2.78
CA SER A 129 3.87 -9.77 3.40
C SER A 129 4.84 -8.64 3.70
N LEU A 130 5.07 -8.39 4.98
CA LEU A 130 6.09 -7.48 5.51
C LEU A 130 7.30 -8.30 5.94
N ASP A 131 8.44 -7.66 6.19
CA ASP A 131 9.70 -8.34 6.53
C ASP A 131 9.54 -9.31 7.71
N SER A 132 8.74 -8.93 8.71
CA SER A 132 8.56 -9.73 9.94
C SER A 132 7.37 -10.68 9.91
N LYS A 133 6.32 -10.39 9.15
CA LYS A 133 5.07 -11.15 9.18
C LYS A 133 4.18 -10.91 7.96
N THR A 134 3.46 -11.93 7.57
CA THR A 134 2.31 -11.79 6.66
C THR A 134 1.05 -11.51 7.46
N GLY A 135 0.27 -10.54 7.04
CA GLY A 135 -0.96 -10.13 7.72
C GLY A 135 -2.02 -9.57 6.81
N ARG A 136 -3.26 -9.70 7.23
CA ARG A 136 -4.42 -9.12 6.56
C ARG A 136 -4.64 -7.70 7.08
N LEU A 137 -4.76 -6.74 6.16
CA LEU A 137 -5.04 -5.34 6.41
C LEU A 137 -6.53 -5.09 6.15
N PRO A 138 -7.38 -5.07 7.19
CA PRO A 138 -8.81 -4.92 7.02
C PRO A 138 -9.16 -3.52 6.52
N LYS A 139 -10.29 -3.40 5.84
CA LYS A 139 -10.87 -2.09 5.54
C LYS A 139 -11.35 -1.44 6.84
N PHE A 140 -10.97 -0.18 7.06
CA PHE A 140 -11.43 0.62 8.18
C PHE A 140 -12.49 1.62 7.74
N ASP A 141 -13.53 1.78 8.57
CA ASP A 141 -14.60 2.75 8.36
C ASP A 141 -14.22 4.10 8.97
N THR A 142 -13.45 4.07 10.05
CA THR A 142 -12.94 5.25 10.76
C THR A 142 -11.51 5.07 11.19
N VAL A 143 -10.69 6.09 10.96
CA VAL A 143 -9.31 6.19 11.45
C VAL A 143 -9.18 7.53 12.17
N ARG A 144 -8.80 7.52 13.43
CA ARG A 144 -8.69 8.73 14.27
C ARG A 144 -7.35 8.73 14.99
N THR A 145 -6.80 9.92 15.15
CA THR A 145 -5.64 10.15 16.00
C THR A 145 -6.09 10.58 17.38
N GLN A 146 -5.35 10.16 18.39
CA GLN A 146 -5.50 10.60 19.78
C GLN A 146 -4.13 11.01 20.28
N SER A 147 -4.00 12.28 20.69
CA SER A 147 -2.79 12.72 21.36
C SER A 147 -2.82 12.24 22.83
N PRO A 148 -1.74 11.68 23.35
CA PRO A 148 -1.65 11.42 24.78
C PRO A 148 -1.73 12.75 25.55
N ASN A 149 -2.30 12.71 26.77
CA ASN A 149 -2.49 13.90 27.62
C ASN A 149 -1.18 14.57 28.10
N THR A 150 -0.05 14.07 27.75
CA THR A 150 1.29 14.62 28.05
C THR A 150 1.96 15.03 26.76
N ALA A 151 2.58 16.20 26.77
CA ALA A 151 3.27 16.83 25.63
C ALA A 151 4.49 16.07 25.11
N VAL A 152 4.74 14.87 25.57
CA VAL A 152 5.86 14.02 25.22
C VAL A 152 5.33 12.83 24.42
N GLU A 153 5.67 12.79 23.13
CA GLU A 153 5.96 11.56 22.43
C GLU A 153 4.81 10.80 21.79
N GLY A 154 4.66 11.06 20.51
CA GLY A 154 3.96 10.17 19.60
C GLY A 154 2.44 10.40 19.52
N THR A 155 1.91 9.93 18.44
CA THR A 155 0.47 9.97 18.18
C THR A 155 -0.08 8.57 18.30
N TYR A 156 -1.16 8.39 19.04
CA TYR A 156 -1.91 7.15 19.01
C TYR A 156 -2.96 7.20 17.90
N LEU A 157 -3.08 6.10 17.17
CA LEU A 157 -4.04 5.93 16.11
C LEU A 157 -5.01 4.83 16.49
N VAL A 158 -6.30 5.08 16.33
CA VAL A 158 -7.36 4.10 16.53
C VAL A 158 -8.13 3.95 15.23
N ALA A 159 -8.10 2.75 14.66
CA ALA A 159 -8.80 2.40 13.45
C ALA A 159 -9.91 1.39 13.75
N LEU A 160 -11.11 1.66 13.25
CA LEU A 160 -12.31 0.86 13.45
C LEU A 160 -12.89 0.43 12.10
N GLY A 161 -13.20 -0.83 11.95
CA GLY A 161 -13.84 -1.37 10.76
C GLY A 161 -14.19 -2.83 10.92
N GLN A 162 -15.28 -3.27 10.31
CA GLN A 162 -15.75 -4.65 10.32
C GLN A 162 -15.83 -5.28 11.74
N GLY A 163 -16.21 -4.47 12.74
CA GLY A 163 -16.27 -4.91 14.14
C GLY A 163 -14.89 -5.13 14.80
N LYS A 164 -13.80 -4.78 14.14
CA LYS A 164 -12.43 -4.87 14.66
C LYS A 164 -11.90 -3.49 15.02
N ARG A 165 -11.14 -3.43 16.10
CA ARG A 165 -10.38 -2.24 16.49
C ARG A 165 -8.90 -2.55 16.39
N TRP A 166 -8.16 -1.68 15.70
CA TRP A 166 -6.72 -1.66 15.71
C TRP A 166 -6.24 -0.40 16.41
N CYS A 167 -5.20 -0.55 17.22
CA CYS A 167 -4.51 0.59 17.82
C CYS A 167 -3.07 0.59 17.35
N ALA A 168 -2.56 1.77 17.01
CA ALA A 168 -1.16 1.95 16.69
C ALA A 168 -0.57 3.12 17.47
N THR A 169 0.72 3.02 17.82
CA THR A 169 1.55 4.16 18.20
C THR A 169 2.39 4.54 17.00
N VAL A 170 2.42 5.83 16.67
CA VAL A 170 3.11 6.39 15.50
C VAL A 170 4.14 7.40 15.98
N GLN A 171 5.42 7.17 15.67
CA GLN A 171 6.51 8.05 16.08
C GLN A 171 7.56 8.22 14.98
N GLU A 172 8.09 9.43 14.85
CA GLU A 172 9.22 9.74 13.97
C GLU A 172 10.57 9.38 14.62
N GLN A 173 10.62 9.50 15.94
CA GLN A 173 11.81 9.20 16.74
C GLN A 173 11.92 7.69 17.05
N PRO A 174 13.12 7.20 17.39
CA PRO A 174 13.29 5.83 17.87
C PRO A 174 12.40 5.56 19.08
N ILE A 175 11.71 4.43 19.06
CA ILE A 175 10.76 4.02 20.11
C ILE A 175 11.52 3.22 21.17
N ASP A 176 11.40 3.66 22.42
CA ASP A 176 11.97 3.00 23.59
C ASP A 176 10.95 2.06 24.27
N GLU A 177 11.44 1.31 25.26
CA GLU A 177 10.65 0.39 26.05
C GLU A 177 9.52 1.09 26.83
N GLN A 178 9.77 2.30 27.34
CA GLN A 178 8.78 3.05 28.11
C GLN A 178 7.60 3.47 27.23
N THR A 179 7.87 3.85 26.00
CA THR A 179 6.86 4.19 25.01
C THR A 179 5.97 2.99 24.69
N ILE A 180 6.56 1.80 24.55
CA ILE A 180 5.80 0.57 24.32
C ILE A 180 4.92 0.25 25.55
N ALA A 181 5.43 0.39 26.77
CA ALA A 181 4.66 0.18 27.98
C ALA A 181 3.50 1.15 28.15
N ARG A 182 3.71 2.43 27.82
CA ARG A 182 2.62 3.45 27.81
C ARG A 182 1.56 3.11 26.75
N PHE A 183 1.99 2.75 25.56
CA PHE A 183 1.07 2.32 24.50
C PHE A 183 0.28 1.07 24.89
N GLU A 184 0.89 0.12 25.56
CA GLU A 184 0.16 -1.04 26.07
C GLU A 184 -0.90 -0.63 27.10
N THR A 185 -0.56 0.27 28.02
CA THR A 185 -1.51 0.83 28.99
C THR A 185 -2.67 1.52 28.28
N PHE A 186 -2.39 2.34 27.26
CA PHE A 186 -3.42 2.95 26.42
C PHE A 186 -4.32 1.89 25.77
N CYS A 187 -3.75 0.82 25.22
CA CYS A 187 -4.54 -0.26 24.60
C CYS A 187 -5.46 -0.95 25.59
N ARG A 188 -5.05 -1.08 26.86
CA ARG A 188 -5.87 -1.68 27.92
C ARG A 188 -7.08 -0.85 28.31
N THR A 189 -7.01 0.48 28.17
CA THR A 189 -8.14 1.40 28.45
C THR A 189 -9.17 1.43 27.34
N GLN A 190 -8.84 0.91 26.16
CA GLN A 190 -9.77 0.93 25.03
C GLN A 190 -10.90 -0.10 25.16
N ALA A 191 -12.13 0.32 24.92
CA ALA A 191 -13.31 -0.55 24.88
C ALA A 191 -14.01 -0.45 23.50
N PRO A 192 -14.22 -1.56 22.77
CA PRO A 192 -13.73 -2.91 23.02
C PRO A 192 -12.20 -3.01 22.91
N LYS A 193 -11.61 -4.06 23.48
CA LYS A 193 -10.16 -4.30 23.41
C LYS A 193 -9.68 -4.37 21.95
N PRO A 194 -8.51 -3.80 21.62
CA PRO A 194 -7.98 -3.86 20.27
C PRO A 194 -7.67 -5.29 19.85
N SER A 195 -8.12 -5.66 18.66
CA SER A 195 -7.80 -6.96 18.04
C SER A 195 -6.36 -7.00 17.51
N ARG A 196 -5.75 -5.85 17.29
CA ARG A 196 -4.35 -5.70 16.88
C ARG A 196 -3.75 -4.45 17.51
N LYS A 197 -2.51 -4.60 17.98
CA LYS A 197 -1.66 -3.52 18.47
C LYS A 197 -0.47 -3.39 17.51
N ILE A 198 -0.14 -2.17 17.10
CA ILE A 198 0.93 -1.92 16.12
C ILE A 198 1.84 -0.81 16.64
N VAL A 199 3.14 -1.04 16.52
CA VAL A 199 4.18 -0.04 16.77
C VAL A 199 4.69 0.41 15.42
N ILE A 200 4.56 1.68 15.09
CA ILE A 200 4.94 2.28 13.80
C ILE A 200 6.02 3.32 14.06
N SER A 201 7.19 3.11 13.48
CA SER A 201 8.33 4.00 13.65
C SER A 201 8.99 4.32 12.32
N ASN A 202 9.33 5.60 12.12
CA ASN A 202 10.16 6.05 10.99
C ASN A 202 11.67 5.84 11.23
N ALA A 203 12.03 5.29 12.39
CA ALA A 203 13.40 4.90 12.74
C ALA A 203 13.42 3.41 13.16
N PRO A 204 14.54 2.70 12.94
CA PRO A 204 14.67 1.32 13.41
C PRO A 204 14.49 1.24 14.93
N LEU A 205 13.76 0.24 15.42
CA LEU A 205 13.67 -0.04 16.85
C LEU A 205 14.97 -0.73 17.33
N ASP A 206 15.35 -0.43 18.56
CA ASP A 206 16.42 -1.19 19.19
C ASP A 206 15.96 -2.64 19.50
N GLN A 207 16.92 -3.52 19.79
CA GLN A 207 16.62 -4.93 20.03
C GLN A 207 15.75 -5.13 21.27
N HIS A 208 15.93 -4.30 22.31
CA HIS A 208 15.18 -4.40 23.56
C HIS A 208 13.72 -4.01 23.34
N ALA A 209 13.49 -2.89 22.68
CA ALA A 209 12.16 -2.43 22.29
C ALA A 209 11.42 -3.47 21.40
N LYS A 210 12.14 -4.11 20.47
CA LYS A 210 11.60 -5.22 19.66
C LYS A 210 11.16 -6.42 20.52
N LEU A 211 11.95 -6.80 21.49
CA LEU A 211 11.61 -7.92 22.39
C LEU A 211 10.39 -7.58 23.24
N VAL A 212 10.31 -6.37 23.79
CA VAL A 212 9.14 -5.93 24.58
C VAL A 212 7.89 -5.88 23.73
N ALA A 213 7.95 -5.31 22.51
CA ALA A 213 6.84 -5.29 21.59
C ALA A 213 6.37 -6.72 21.22
N LYS A 214 7.30 -7.63 20.99
CA LYS A 214 7.00 -9.06 20.72
C LYS A 214 6.34 -9.73 21.91
N ALA A 215 6.85 -9.51 23.13
CA ALA A 215 6.26 -10.04 24.36
C ALA A 215 4.84 -9.53 24.59
N ALA A 216 4.56 -8.27 24.24
CA ALA A 216 3.25 -7.66 24.30
C ALA A 216 2.33 -8.04 23.10
N ASN A 217 2.76 -8.94 22.23
CA ASN A 217 2.07 -9.37 21.01
C ASN A 217 1.68 -8.20 20.10
N MET A 218 2.61 -7.25 19.94
CA MET A 218 2.46 -6.11 19.04
C MET A 218 3.07 -6.44 17.67
N TRP A 219 2.50 -5.87 16.61
CA TRP A 219 3.08 -5.87 15.29
C TRP A 219 3.98 -4.64 15.17
N VAL A 220 5.19 -4.80 14.68
CA VAL A 220 6.15 -3.71 14.50
C VAL A 220 6.27 -3.43 13.01
N TRP A 221 6.09 -2.16 12.63
CA TRP A 221 6.34 -1.65 11.28
C TRP A 221 7.51 -0.67 11.34
N GLU A 222 8.61 -1.06 10.74
CA GLU A 222 9.83 -0.27 10.60
C GLU A 222 9.85 0.47 9.25
N PRO A 223 10.85 1.33 8.98
CA PRO A 223 10.90 2.11 7.74
C PRO A 223 10.73 1.30 6.46
N ASN A 224 11.32 0.10 6.38
CA ASN A 224 11.19 -0.79 5.21
C ASN A 224 9.74 -1.25 4.99
N ASP A 225 9.06 -1.66 6.08
CA ASP A 225 7.65 -2.07 6.03
C ASP A 225 6.75 -0.91 5.58
N LEU A 226 7.03 0.29 6.11
CA LEU A 226 6.29 1.50 5.76
C LEU A 226 6.50 1.89 4.30
N HIS A 227 7.76 1.86 3.84
CA HIS A 227 8.07 2.15 2.44
C HIS A 227 7.35 1.18 1.49
N LEU A 228 7.37 -0.10 1.83
CA LEU A 228 6.65 -1.13 1.08
C LEU A 228 5.14 -0.86 1.07
N LEU A 229 4.54 -0.60 2.24
CA LEU A 229 3.11 -0.31 2.34
C LEU A 229 2.73 0.96 1.57
N MET A 230 3.49 2.05 1.73
CA MET A 230 3.25 3.30 1.01
C MET A 230 3.35 3.10 -0.51
N GLY A 231 4.33 2.32 -0.97
CA GLY A 231 4.45 1.94 -2.38
C GLY A 231 3.27 1.13 -2.90
N LEU A 232 2.78 0.14 -2.13
CA LEU A 232 1.62 -0.68 -2.46
C LEU A 232 0.34 0.17 -2.59
N TYR A 233 0.17 1.19 -1.76
CA TYR A 233 -1.02 2.04 -1.71
C TYR A 233 -0.87 3.37 -2.47
N GLY A 234 0.26 3.58 -3.16
CA GLY A 234 0.46 4.73 -4.04
C GLY A 234 0.59 6.06 -3.30
N GLN A 235 1.12 6.05 -2.09
CA GLN A 235 1.41 7.26 -1.30
C GLN A 235 2.89 7.71 -1.44
N VAL A 236 3.61 7.18 -2.42
CA VAL A 236 4.99 7.57 -2.75
C VAL A 236 4.98 8.50 -3.95
#